data_7d811c7c4cbedc9e71e0e722de1df530
#
_entry.id   7d811c7c4cbedc9e71e0e722de1df530
#
_cell.length_a   1.000
_cell.length_b   1.000
_cell.length_c   1.000
_cell.angle_alpha   90.00
_cell.angle_beta   90.00
_cell.angle_gamma   90.00
#
_symmetry.space_group_name_H-M   'P 1'
#
loop_
_entity.id
_entity.type
_entity.pdbx_description
1 polymer ?
#
loop_
_entity_poly.entity_id
_entity_poly.type
_entity_poly.pdbx_seq_one_letter_code
_entity_poly.pdbx_strand_id
1 'polypeptide(L)'
;FNNVVIVKEASAGYEDAPTVIIQGHLDMVCEKEADCTIDFAKDPLDVAVDGDFIYAKGTTLGGDDGIAVAIALAILDDDSLSHPRLECLFTTGEEVGLLGAKDFEEEGIFTVSCAGGMDGILHIPAVYQETEGVRYTVTVDGLQGGHSGAEIHKEHGNSNILMGRALCWLDEVVNFRIAGLSGGLMDNAIPRSTKAV
;
A
#
# COMPACT_ATOMS: atom_id res chain seq x y z
N PHE A 1 7.53 -17.08 -5.90
CA PHE A 1 6.75 -16.25 -4.98
C PHE A 1 6.04 -17.14 -3.95
N ASN A 2 5.68 -16.59 -2.78
CA ASN A 2 5.12 -17.35 -1.68
C ASN A 2 3.57 -17.27 -1.69
N ASN A 3 2.94 -17.51 -2.83
CA ASN A 3 1.49 -17.62 -2.91
C ASN A 3 0.98 -18.82 -2.13
N VAL A 4 -0.23 -18.73 -1.60
CA VAL A 4 -0.88 -19.80 -0.84
C VAL A 4 -2.18 -20.16 -1.54
N VAL A 5 -2.39 -21.47 -1.76
CA VAL A 5 -3.66 -22.00 -2.27
C VAL A 5 -4.25 -22.93 -1.21
N ILE A 6 -5.49 -22.69 -0.83
CA ILE A 6 -6.24 -23.55 0.08
C ILE A 6 -7.46 -24.09 -0.65
N VAL A 7 -7.60 -25.40 -0.69
CA VAL A 7 -8.73 -26.08 -1.32
C VAL A 7 -9.67 -26.60 -0.23
N LYS A 8 -10.98 -26.30 -0.39
CA LYS A 8 -12.05 -26.91 0.41
C LYS A 8 -12.98 -27.66 -0.56
N GLU A 9 -13.13 -28.97 -0.37
CA GLU A 9 -13.97 -29.78 -1.24
C GLU A 9 -15.46 -29.39 -1.08
N ALA A 10 -16.25 -29.65 -2.12
CA ALA A 10 -17.66 -29.31 -2.12
C ALA A 10 -18.42 -29.95 -0.97
N SER A 11 -19.38 -29.22 -0.40
CA SER A 11 -20.32 -29.77 0.56
C SER A 11 -21.32 -30.70 -0.14
N ALA A 12 -21.97 -31.60 0.64
CA ALA A 12 -22.94 -32.56 0.14
C ALA A 12 -24.05 -31.89 -0.69
N GLY A 13 -24.24 -32.38 -1.92
CA GLY A 13 -25.21 -31.86 -2.89
C GLY A 13 -24.69 -30.74 -3.79
N TYR A 14 -23.40 -30.37 -3.67
CA TYR A 14 -22.76 -29.36 -4.51
C TYR A 14 -21.56 -29.91 -5.31
N GLU A 15 -21.39 -31.22 -5.35
CA GLU A 15 -20.25 -31.91 -5.94
C GLU A 15 -20.12 -31.64 -7.45
N ASP A 16 -21.25 -31.51 -8.13
CA ASP A 16 -21.30 -31.23 -9.58
C ASP A 16 -21.33 -29.72 -9.91
N ALA A 17 -21.32 -28.86 -8.91
CA ALA A 17 -21.30 -27.41 -9.13
C ALA A 17 -19.90 -26.94 -9.54
N PRO A 18 -19.79 -25.92 -10.41
CA PRO A 18 -18.50 -25.36 -10.80
C PRO A 18 -17.67 -24.89 -9.60
N THR A 19 -16.37 -25.15 -9.61
CA THR A 19 -15.44 -24.62 -8.61
C THR A 19 -15.51 -23.09 -8.56
N VAL A 20 -15.51 -22.56 -7.34
CA VAL A 20 -15.42 -21.11 -7.10
C VAL A 20 -14.03 -20.77 -6.59
N ILE A 21 -13.40 -19.81 -7.24
CA ILE A 21 -12.10 -19.26 -6.83
C ILE A 21 -12.35 -17.98 -6.04
N ILE A 22 -11.78 -17.89 -4.84
CA ILE A 22 -11.77 -16.70 -3.99
C ILE A 22 -10.32 -16.21 -3.94
N GLN A 23 -10.07 -15.01 -4.40
CA GLN A 23 -8.72 -14.47 -4.48
C GLN A 23 -8.58 -13.23 -3.61
N GLY A 24 -7.41 -13.09 -2.98
CA GLY A 24 -6.97 -11.88 -2.28
C GLY A 24 -5.46 -11.81 -2.22
N HIS A 25 -4.89 -10.65 -1.88
CA HIS A 25 -3.44 -10.53 -1.67
C HIS A 25 -3.09 -10.33 -0.19
N LEU A 26 -1.89 -10.82 0.18
CA LEU A 26 -1.42 -10.86 1.57
C LEU A 26 -0.58 -9.63 1.96
N ASP A 27 -0.02 -8.96 0.98
CA ASP A 27 0.80 -7.77 1.19
C ASP A 27 -0.05 -6.50 1.28
N MET A 28 0.55 -5.43 1.76
CA MET A 28 -0.10 -4.15 1.94
C MET A 28 0.87 -3.00 1.69
N VAL A 29 0.34 -1.82 1.40
CA VAL A 29 1.11 -0.58 1.41
C VAL A 29 1.55 -0.26 2.84
N CYS A 30 2.86 -0.20 3.09
CA CYS A 30 3.45 0.04 4.40
C CYS A 30 3.74 1.53 4.59
N GLU A 31 2.77 2.29 5.09
CA GLU A 31 2.91 3.71 5.46
C GLU A 31 2.68 3.91 6.95
N LYS A 32 3.41 4.86 7.55
CA LYS A 32 3.30 5.18 8.99
C LYS A 32 3.44 6.68 9.27
N GLU A 33 2.93 7.08 10.42
CA GLU A 33 3.11 8.43 10.94
C GLU A 33 4.57 8.69 11.34
N ALA A 34 4.96 9.96 11.34
CA ALA A 34 6.36 10.35 11.54
C ALA A 34 6.94 9.96 12.92
N ASP A 35 6.09 9.87 13.93
CA ASP A 35 6.44 9.46 15.30
C ASP A 35 6.25 7.96 15.57
N CYS A 36 5.68 7.23 14.62
CA CYS A 36 5.50 5.79 14.73
C CYS A 36 6.82 5.04 14.48
N THR A 37 7.23 4.24 15.46
CA THR A 37 8.52 3.53 15.45
C THR A 37 8.43 2.10 14.92
N ILE A 38 7.27 1.63 14.47
CA ILE A 38 7.05 0.27 13.98
C ILE A 38 8.05 -0.11 12.87
N ASP A 39 8.54 -1.34 12.92
CA ASP A 39 9.26 -2.00 11.83
C ASP A 39 8.33 -3.03 11.17
N PHE A 40 7.76 -2.69 10.02
CA PHE A 40 6.81 -3.55 9.31
C PHE A 40 7.35 -4.94 8.97
N ALA A 41 8.67 -5.14 8.97
CA ALA A 41 9.27 -6.45 8.72
C ALA A 41 9.29 -7.35 9.97
N LYS A 42 9.00 -6.81 11.16
CA LYS A 42 9.19 -7.54 12.44
C LYS A 42 8.02 -7.38 13.41
N ASP A 43 7.40 -6.20 13.41
CA ASP A 43 6.42 -5.84 14.42
C ASP A 43 5.00 -6.04 13.89
N PRO A 44 4.05 -6.51 14.73
CA PRO A 44 2.64 -6.54 14.37
C PRO A 44 2.04 -5.13 14.33
N LEU A 45 0.98 -4.96 13.55
CA LEU A 45 0.19 -3.72 13.57
C LEU A 45 -0.56 -3.59 14.92
N ASP A 46 -0.61 -2.37 15.48
CA ASP A 46 -1.47 -2.05 16.63
C ASP A 46 -2.89 -1.76 16.14
N VAL A 47 -3.67 -2.83 16.01
CA VAL A 47 -5.05 -2.77 15.51
C VAL A 47 -6.03 -2.46 16.63
N ALA A 48 -6.96 -1.54 16.39
CA ALA A 48 -8.00 -1.13 17.33
C ALA A 48 -9.38 -1.06 16.67
N VAL A 49 -10.41 -1.04 17.49
CA VAL A 49 -11.82 -0.91 17.08
C VAL A 49 -12.37 0.39 17.65
N ASP A 50 -13.05 1.16 16.79
CA ASP A 50 -13.81 2.35 17.18
C ASP A 50 -15.20 2.29 16.53
N GLY A 51 -16.22 1.97 17.31
CA GLY A 51 -17.56 1.73 16.83
C GLY A 51 -17.60 0.60 15.80
N ASP A 52 -17.96 0.92 14.58
CA ASP A 52 -18.06 -0.02 13.46
C ASP A 52 -16.78 -0.10 12.62
N PHE A 53 -15.72 0.60 13.02
CA PHE A 53 -14.46 0.66 12.27
C PHE A 53 -13.35 -0.13 12.95
N ILE A 54 -12.55 -0.82 12.14
CA ILE A 54 -11.25 -1.37 12.52
C ILE A 54 -10.18 -0.49 11.90
N TYR A 55 -9.18 -0.10 12.68
CA TYR A 55 -8.08 0.74 12.21
C TYR A 55 -6.75 0.34 12.85
N ALA A 56 -5.64 0.72 12.23
CA ALA A 56 -4.30 0.59 12.80
C ALA A 56 -3.84 1.95 13.33
N LYS A 57 -3.21 1.96 14.53
CA LYS A 57 -2.73 3.18 15.16
C LYS A 57 -1.39 3.58 14.55
N GLY A 58 -1.34 4.77 13.97
CA GLY A 58 -0.14 5.36 13.41
C GLY A 58 0.40 4.69 12.15
N THR A 59 -0.35 3.74 11.56
CA THR A 59 0.04 3.04 10.33
C THR A 59 -1.13 2.84 9.39
N THR A 60 -0.86 2.41 8.16
CA THR A 60 -1.84 1.75 7.30
C THR A 60 -2.33 0.46 7.93
N LEU A 61 -3.57 0.04 7.62
CA LEU A 61 -4.18 -1.19 8.13
C LEU A 61 -3.97 -2.40 7.21
N GLY A 62 -3.86 -2.19 5.90
CA GLY A 62 -3.92 -3.27 4.92
C GLY A 62 -5.32 -3.86 4.77
N GLY A 63 -6.37 -3.03 4.90
CA GLY A 63 -7.75 -3.45 4.65
C GLY A 63 -7.98 -3.85 3.19
N ASP A 64 -7.25 -3.27 2.28
CA ASP A 64 -6.96 -3.71 0.93
C ASP A 64 -5.67 -4.56 0.98
N ASP A 65 -5.69 -5.86 0.85
CA ASP A 65 -6.86 -6.71 0.62
C ASP A 65 -7.13 -7.67 1.80
N GLY A 66 -6.73 -7.27 3.01
CA GLY A 66 -6.93 -8.06 4.23
C GLY A 66 -8.39 -8.45 4.47
N ILE A 67 -9.35 -7.66 3.95
CA ILE A 67 -10.77 -7.99 4.08
C ILE A 67 -11.15 -9.22 3.23
N ALA A 68 -10.64 -9.36 2.01
CA ALA A 68 -10.89 -10.53 1.18
C ALA A 68 -10.25 -11.78 1.81
N VAL A 69 -9.04 -11.66 2.36
CA VAL A 69 -8.37 -12.73 3.09
C VAL A 69 -9.21 -13.16 4.30
N ALA A 70 -9.69 -12.21 5.10
CA ALA A 70 -10.51 -12.50 6.28
C ALA A 70 -11.84 -13.19 5.93
N ILE A 71 -12.51 -12.73 4.86
CA ILE A 71 -13.75 -13.35 4.37
C ILE A 71 -13.48 -14.78 3.89
N ALA A 72 -12.42 -14.99 3.10
CA ALA A 72 -12.06 -16.32 2.62
C ALA A 72 -11.77 -17.29 3.78
N LEU A 73 -11.00 -16.84 4.77
CA LEU A 73 -10.69 -17.65 5.95
C LEU A 73 -11.96 -17.97 6.78
N ALA A 74 -12.88 -17.02 6.92
CA ALA A 74 -14.15 -17.26 7.61
C ALA A 74 -15.01 -18.29 6.88
N ILE A 75 -15.06 -18.25 5.54
CA ILE A 75 -15.77 -19.25 4.72
C ILE A 75 -15.11 -20.64 4.83
N LEU A 76 -13.78 -20.67 4.87
CA LEU A 76 -13.02 -21.92 5.02
C LEU A 76 -13.25 -22.57 6.39
N ASP A 77 -13.38 -21.77 7.45
CA ASP A 77 -13.55 -22.23 8.84
C ASP A 77 -15.01 -22.65 9.16
N ASP A 78 -15.98 -22.16 8.41
CA ASP A 78 -17.40 -22.43 8.65
C ASP A 78 -17.87 -23.70 7.92
N ASP A 79 -18.04 -24.79 8.65
CA ASP A 79 -18.56 -26.05 8.11
C ASP A 79 -20.09 -26.09 7.97
N SER A 80 -20.80 -25.06 8.41
CA SER A 80 -22.25 -24.96 8.25
C SER A 80 -22.68 -24.39 6.90
N LEU A 81 -21.79 -23.75 6.17
CA LEU A 81 -22.05 -23.20 4.86
C LEU A 81 -22.10 -24.30 3.80
N SER A 82 -23.13 -24.26 2.96
CA SER A 82 -23.19 -25.10 1.75
C SER A 82 -22.44 -24.40 0.62
N HIS A 83 -21.48 -25.08 0.00
CA HIS A 83 -20.61 -24.49 -1.02
C HIS A 83 -20.17 -25.52 -2.08
N PRO A 84 -19.89 -25.09 -3.31
CA PRO A 84 -19.15 -25.89 -4.29
C PRO A 84 -17.70 -26.10 -3.83
N ARG A 85 -16.91 -26.81 -4.61
CA ARG A 85 -15.45 -26.86 -4.39
C ARG A 85 -14.91 -25.44 -4.42
N LEU A 86 -14.15 -25.06 -3.38
CA LEU A 86 -13.54 -23.73 -3.24
C LEU A 86 -12.03 -23.83 -3.43
N GLU A 87 -11.47 -22.87 -4.12
CA GLU A 87 -10.02 -22.62 -4.22
C GLU A 87 -9.75 -21.20 -3.74
N CYS A 88 -9.20 -21.06 -2.53
CA CYS A 88 -8.81 -19.76 -2.00
C CYS A 88 -7.36 -19.50 -2.35
N LEU A 89 -7.15 -18.50 -3.20
CA LEU A 89 -5.86 -18.10 -3.72
C LEU A 89 -5.40 -16.80 -3.06
N PHE A 90 -4.32 -16.87 -2.29
CA PHE A 90 -3.71 -15.72 -1.66
C PHE A 90 -2.37 -15.41 -2.31
N THR A 91 -2.30 -14.26 -2.97
CA THR A 91 -1.11 -13.82 -3.70
C THR A 91 -0.24 -12.92 -2.86
N THR A 92 1.01 -12.74 -3.26
CA THR A 92 1.98 -11.84 -2.63
C THR A 92 2.57 -10.88 -3.66
N GLY A 93 2.98 -9.68 -3.21
CA GLY A 93 3.59 -8.68 -4.09
C GLY A 93 2.62 -8.05 -5.08
N GLU A 94 1.35 -7.90 -4.69
CA GLU A 94 0.35 -7.17 -5.48
C GLU A 94 0.74 -5.71 -5.57
N GLU A 95 1.01 -5.08 -4.42
CA GLU A 95 1.31 -3.67 -4.23
C GLU A 95 2.62 -3.21 -4.91
N VAL A 96 3.47 -4.15 -5.30
CA VAL A 96 4.74 -3.91 -6.00
C VAL A 96 4.70 -4.42 -7.45
N GLY A 97 3.52 -4.55 -8.03
CA GLY A 97 3.32 -4.83 -9.44
C GLY A 97 2.80 -6.23 -9.76
N LEU A 98 1.92 -6.80 -8.94
CA LEU A 98 1.23 -8.08 -9.17
C LEU A 98 2.20 -9.27 -9.32
N LEU A 99 3.33 -9.24 -8.58
CA LEU A 99 4.41 -10.20 -8.79
C LEU A 99 3.97 -11.64 -8.58
N GLY A 100 3.25 -11.91 -7.49
CA GLY A 100 2.74 -13.25 -7.20
C GLY A 100 1.69 -13.72 -8.22
N ALA A 101 0.80 -12.83 -8.65
CA ALA A 101 -0.21 -13.17 -9.65
C ALA A 101 0.38 -13.50 -11.03
N LYS A 102 1.47 -12.82 -11.41
CA LYS A 102 2.20 -13.10 -12.67
C LYS A 102 2.91 -14.45 -12.68
N ASP A 103 3.20 -15.00 -11.52
CA ASP A 103 3.89 -16.29 -11.36
C ASP A 103 2.91 -17.48 -11.33
N PHE A 104 1.62 -17.20 -11.43
CA PHE A 104 0.57 -18.21 -11.47
C PHE A 104 0.33 -18.70 -12.89
N GLU A 105 0.60 -19.98 -13.14
CA GLU A 105 0.35 -20.65 -14.44
C GLU A 105 -0.99 -21.41 -14.46
N GLU A 106 -2.05 -20.89 -13.82
CA GLU A 106 -3.35 -21.57 -13.85
C GLU A 106 -4.16 -21.22 -15.09
N GLU A 107 -4.58 -22.23 -15.85
CA GLU A 107 -5.54 -22.09 -16.95
C GLU A 107 -6.92 -21.69 -16.37
N GLY A 108 -7.46 -20.56 -16.82
CA GLY A 108 -8.83 -20.14 -16.53
C GLY A 108 -8.99 -18.86 -15.74
N ILE A 109 -7.92 -18.13 -15.41
CA ILE A 109 -8.03 -16.81 -14.78
C ILE A 109 -8.50 -15.79 -15.81
N PHE A 110 -9.69 -15.24 -15.60
CA PHE A 110 -10.22 -14.14 -16.40
C PHE A 110 -9.83 -12.80 -15.76
N THR A 111 -8.78 -12.18 -16.26
CA THR A 111 -8.53 -10.77 -15.98
C THR A 111 -9.44 -9.92 -16.85
N VAL A 112 -10.46 -9.30 -16.27
CA VAL A 112 -11.48 -8.53 -17.04
C VAL A 112 -10.96 -7.15 -17.40
N SER A 113 -10.26 -6.47 -16.50
CA SER A 113 -9.51 -5.24 -16.77
C SER A 113 -8.59 -4.90 -15.61
N CYS A 114 -7.50 -4.21 -15.92
CA CYS A 114 -6.61 -3.64 -14.94
C CYS A 114 -6.29 -2.20 -15.37
N ALA A 115 -6.25 -1.26 -14.43
CA ALA A 115 -5.75 0.08 -14.71
C ALA A 115 -4.25 -0.01 -15.04
N GLY A 116 -3.84 0.60 -16.15
CA GLY A 116 -2.43 0.72 -16.50
C GLY A 116 -1.73 1.71 -15.57
N GLY A 117 -0.49 1.41 -15.21
CA GLY A 117 0.41 2.33 -14.50
C GLY A 117 1.63 2.68 -15.34
N MET A 118 2.27 3.78 -15.02
CA MET A 118 3.54 4.19 -15.60
C MET A 118 4.43 4.79 -14.52
N ASP A 119 5.62 4.23 -14.36
CA ASP A 119 6.64 4.77 -13.46
C ASP A 119 7.58 5.70 -14.24
N GLY A 120 7.75 6.91 -13.73
CA GLY A 120 8.71 7.87 -14.25
C GLY A 120 9.89 8.02 -13.29
N ILE A 121 11.07 7.54 -13.69
CA ILE A 121 12.30 7.68 -12.91
C ILE A 121 13.11 8.87 -13.42
N LEU A 122 13.27 9.88 -12.56
CA LEU A 122 14.06 11.07 -12.86
C LEU A 122 15.42 11.00 -12.16
N HIS A 123 16.49 10.94 -12.92
CA HIS A 123 17.86 11.04 -12.42
C HIS A 123 18.33 12.50 -12.55
N ILE A 124 18.37 13.22 -11.43
CA ILE A 124 18.83 14.60 -11.39
C ILE A 124 20.25 14.62 -10.84
N PRO A 125 21.28 15.02 -11.65
CA PRO A 125 22.63 15.14 -11.14
C PRO A 125 22.70 16.28 -10.12
N ALA A 126 23.16 15.97 -8.90
CA ALA A 126 23.36 16.96 -7.85
C ALA A 126 24.84 17.29 -7.71
N VAL A 127 25.16 18.59 -7.66
CA VAL A 127 26.51 19.09 -7.37
C VAL A 127 26.53 19.53 -5.91
N TYR A 128 27.33 18.83 -5.09
CA TYR A 128 27.50 19.17 -3.69
C TYR A 128 28.65 20.14 -3.50
N GLN A 129 28.42 21.18 -2.71
CA GLN A 129 29.44 22.19 -2.34
C GLN A 129 29.42 22.37 -0.83
N GLU A 130 30.62 22.52 -0.24
CA GLU A 130 30.71 22.95 1.14
C GLU A 130 30.24 24.40 1.27
N THR A 131 29.34 24.63 2.22
CA THR A 131 28.74 25.94 2.45
C THR A 131 28.66 26.20 3.96
N GLU A 132 29.10 27.36 4.39
CA GLU A 132 28.85 27.86 5.73
C GLU A 132 27.48 28.50 5.81
N GLY A 133 26.74 28.23 6.90
CA GLY A 133 25.41 28.81 7.07
C GLY A 133 24.68 28.25 8.30
N VAL A 134 23.54 28.83 8.55
CA VAL A 134 22.61 28.30 9.57
C VAL A 134 21.73 27.26 8.93
N ARG A 135 21.67 26.10 9.58
CA ARG A 135 20.85 24.98 9.10
C ARG A 135 19.43 25.11 9.64
N TYR A 136 18.46 25.05 8.73
CA TYR A 136 17.04 25.00 9.04
C TYR A 136 16.46 23.69 8.56
N THR A 137 15.39 23.25 9.22
CA THR A 137 14.57 22.12 8.76
C THR A 137 13.19 22.66 8.43
N VAL A 138 12.71 22.36 7.23
CA VAL A 138 11.35 22.61 6.80
C VAL A 138 10.65 21.25 6.72
N THR A 139 9.48 21.13 7.32
CA THR A 139 8.69 19.89 7.31
C THR A 139 7.28 20.18 6.84
N VAL A 140 6.79 19.39 5.91
CA VAL A 140 5.37 19.26 5.57
C VAL A 140 4.92 17.93 6.15
N ASP A 141 3.95 17.93 7.04
CA ASP A 141 3.54 16.74 7.78
C ASP A 141 2.05 16.77 8.11
N GLY A 142 1.52 15.63 8.64
CA GLY A 142 0.14 15.52 9.08
C GLY A 142 -0.88 15.41 7.94
N LEU A 143 -0.46 15.08 6.72
CA LEU A 143 -1.38 14.86 5.61
C LEU A 143 -2.01 13.46 5.68
N GLN A 144 -3.17 13.31 5.06
CA GLN A 144 -3.96 12.07 5.14
C GLN A 144 -3.29 10.89 4.41
N GLY A 145 -2.60 11.16 3.29
CA GLY A 145 -2.05 10.11 2.43
C GLY A 145 -3.13 9.35 1.68
N GLY A 146 -2.83 8.11 1.29
CA GLY A 146 -3.74 7.21 0.60
C GLY A 146 -3.08 6.49 -0.58
N HIS A 147 -3.82 5.57 -1.19
CA HIS A 147 -3.38 4.86 -2.38
C HIS A 147 -3.38 5.78 -3.60
N SER A 148 -2.25 5.83 -4.34
CA SER A 148 -2.06 6.78 -5.46
C SER A 148 -3.00 6.53 -6.65
N GLY A 149 -3.52 5.32 -6.80
CA GLY A 149 -4.52 4.94 -7.81
C GLY A 149 -5.94 5.01 -7.27
N ALA A 150 -6.29 4.14 -6.32
CA ALA A 150 -7.67 3.97 -5.84
C ALA A 150 -8.24 5.22 -5.15
N GLU A 151 -7.41 6.05 -4.53
CA GLU A 151 -7.82 7.24 -3.80
C GLU A 151 -7.43 8.56 -4.47
N ILE A 152 -6.86 8.53 -5.67
CA ILE A 152 -6.45 9.76 -6.39
C ILE A 152 -7.60 10.74 -6.59
N HIS A 153 -8.82 10.25 -6.75
CA HIS A 153 -10.03 11.05 -6.90
C HIS A 153 -10.43 11.84 -5.65
N LYS A 154 -9.88 11.47 -4.48
CA LYS A 154 -10.13 12.17 -3.21
C LYS A 154 -9.28 13.44 -3.05
N GLU A 155 -8.34 13.69 -3.98
CA GLU A 155 -7.48 14.88 -4.03
C GLU A 155 -6.68 15.10 -2.71
N HIS A 156 -6.24 14.03 -2.07
CA HIS A 156 -5.41 14.11 -0.86
C HIS A 156 -4.12 14.88 -1.13
N GLY A 157 -3.72 15.69 -0.17
CA GLY A 157 -2.50 16.49 -0.27
C GLY A 157 -1.26 15.58 -0.39
N ASN A 158 -0.39 15.90 -1.36
CA ASN A 158 0.89 15.23 -1.54
C ASN A 158 2.00 16.10 -0.93
N SER A 159 2.65 15.61 0.12
CA SER A 159 3.65 16.36 0.87
C SER A 159 4.88 16.72 0.03
N ASN A 160 5.28 15.88 -0.94
CA ASN A 160 6.40 16.17 -1.83
C ASN A 160 6.08 17.35 -2.75
N ILE A 161 4.86 17.39 -3.31
CA ILE A 161 4.42 18.51 -4.15
C ILE A 161 4.34 19.80 -3.33
N LEU A 162 3.79 19.74 -2.12
CA LEU A 162 3.70 20.92 -1.24
C LEU A 162 5.07 21.42 -0.81
N MET A 163 6.01 20.52 -0.48
CA MET A 163 7.40 20.88 -0.18
C MET A 163 8.06 21.54 -1.38
N GLY A 164 7.93 20.98 -2.58
CA GLY A 164 8.47 21.56 -3.80
C GLY A 164 7.96 22.99 -4.03
N ARG A 165 6.65 23.23 -3.87
CA ARG A 165 6.06 24.57 -3.96
C ARG A 165 6.60 25.52 -2.89
N ALA A 166 6.75 25.06 -1.65
CA ALA A 166 7.31 25.86 -0.57
C ALA A 166 8.77 26.24 -0.83
N LEU A 167 9.59 25.31 -1.32
CA LEU A 167 10.99 25.58 -1.66
C LEU A 167 11.11 26.52 -2.85
N CYS A 168 10.28 26.38 -3.90
CA CYS A 168 10.25 27.32 -5.01
C CYS A 168 9.89 28.74 -4.57
N TRP A 169 8.89 28.88 -3.68
CA TRP A 169 8.55 30.18 -3.13
C TRP A 169 9.66 30.77 -2.25
N LEU A 170 10.33 29.96 -1.44
CA LEU A 170 11.47 30.40 -0.62
C LEU A 170 12.64 30.89 -1.48
N ASP A 171 12.89 30.26 -2.63
CA ASP A 171 13.98 30.64 -3.55
C ASP A 171 13.79 32.04 -4.14
N GLU A 172 12.55 32.52 -4.22
CA GLU A 172 12.25 33.90 -4.69
C GLU A 172 12.62 34.98 -3.64
N VAL A 173 12.67 34.61 -2.34
CA VAL A 173 12.83 35.58 -1.24
C VAL A 173 14.11 35.39 -0.43
N VAL A 174 14.71 34.20 -0.43
CA VAL A 174 15.91 33.86 0.36
C VAL A 174 16.85 33.00 -0.47
N ASN A 175 18.11 33.37 -0.54
CA ASN A 175 19.13 32.49 -1.12
C ASN A 175 19.48 31.38 -0.14
N PHE A 176 19.19 30.14 -0.50
CA PHE A 176 19.47 28.95 0.31
C PHE A 176 20.08 27.81 -0.52
N ARG A 177 20.50 26.77 0.15
CA ARG A 177 20.97 25.52 -0.45
C ARG A 177 20.27 24.36 0.26
N ILE A 178 19.94 23.31 -0.49
CA ILE A 178 19.33 22.11 0.04
C ILE A 178 20.45 21.15 0.44
N ALA A 179 20.53 20.82 1.74
CA ALA A 179 21.47 19.83 2.27
C ALA A 179 20.89 18.40 2.25
N GLY A 180 19.58 18.28 2.27
CA GLY A 180 18.89 17.01 2.19
C GLY A 180 17.40 17.20 1.89
N LEU A 181 16.82 16.24 1.18
CA LEU A 181 15.40 16.17 0.87
C LEU A 181 14.95 14.73 1.00
N SER A 182 13.88 14.49 1.75
CA SER A 182 13.32 13.15 1.93
C SER A 182 11.81 13.22 2.12
N GLY A 183 11.07 12.30 1.52
CA GLY A 183 9.61 12.20 1.67
C GLY A 183 9.05 11.11 0.79
N GLY A 184 7.94 10.51 1.26
CA GLY A 184 7.33 9.32 0.68
C GLY A 184 8.09 8.04 1.04
N LEU A 185 7.37 6.95 1.22
CA LEU A 185 7.93 5.64 1.55
C LEU A 185 7.77 4.66 0.38
N MET A 186 6.65 4.78 -0.35
CA MET A 186 6.29 3.89 -1.46
C MET A 186 5.86 4.71 -2.67
N ASP A 187 6.06 4.18 -3.86
CA ASP A 187 5.72 4.81 -5.14
C ASP A 187 4.20 4.78 -5.43
N ASN A 188 3.49 3.79 -4.89
CA ASN A 188 2.04 3.67 -4.99
C ASN A 188 1.27 4.37 -3.85
N ALA A 189 1.94 5.13 -2.98
CA ALA A 189 1.31 5.85 -1.89
C ALA A 189 1.44 7.38 -2.04
N ILE A 190 0.36 8.11 -1.73
CA ILE A 190 0.38 9.57 -1.65
C ILE A 190 1.18 9.99 -0.40
N PRO A 191 2.31 10.69 -0.53
CA PRO A 191 3.18 10.98 0.61
C PRO A 191 2.51 11.88 1.66
N ARG A 192 2.59 11.46 2.94
CA ARG A 192 2.01 12.17 4.09
C ARG A 192 2.96 13.21 4.70
N SER A 193 4.26 12.95 4.57
CA SER A 193 5.30 13.78 5.19
C SER A 193 6.51 13.94 4.28
N THR A 194 7.09 15.14 4.26
CA THR A 194 8.32 15.48 3.54
C THR A 194 9.14 16.45 4.35
N LYS A 195 10.45 16.23 4.37
CA LYS A 195 11.43 17.03 5.11
C LYS A 195 12.53 17.52 4.19
N ALA A 196 12.82 18.80 4.27
CA ALA A 196 13.99 19.46 3.64
C ALA A 196 14.93 20.05 4.70
N VAL A 197 16.22 19.98 4.47
CA VAL A 197 17.26 20.55 5.34
C VAL A 197 18.17 21.43 4.51
#